data_9dcd82b6731d241d010c6046c3985d02
#
_entry.id   9dcd82b6731d241d010c6046c3985d02
#
_cell.length_a   1.000
_cell.length_b   1.000
_cell.length_c   1.000
_cell.angle_alpha   90.00
_cell.angle_beta   90.00
_cell.angle_gamma   90.00
#
_symmetry.space_group_name_H-M   'P 1'
#
loop_
_entity.id
_entity.type
_entity.pdbx_description
1 polymer ?
#
loop_
_entity_poly.entity_id
_entity_poly.type
_entity_poly.pdbx_seq_one_letter_code
_entity_poly.pdbx_strand_id
1 'polypeptide(L)'
;MRQYHDLLQDILDNGVDRGDRTGTGTRGVFGRQMRFDLSDGFPLVTTKKLHVRSIIVELLWFLRGETNVKWLQERGVSIWDEWAGPDGDLGPVYGKQWRSWAAPDGRTIDQIAWVRDEIIQNPNSRRLVVSAWNPAEVDRMALPPCHCLFQFFVANGKLSCQLYQRSADVFLGVPFNIASYALLTILMAKATKLEPGEFVHSFGDVHLYANHFEQARLQLQRQPKTLPTLMLNPSKSDLFGWNYEDFTLTNYVSDAHIKAPVAV
;
A
#
# COMPACT_ATOMS: atom_id res chain seq x y z
N MET A 1 -0.81 -10.51 -12.51
CA MET A 1 -0.92 -10.79 -11.05
C MET A 1 -0.40 -12.19 -10.67
N ARG A 2 0.40 -12.80 -11.55
CA ARG A 2 1.01 -14.12 -11.27
C ARG A 2 1.99 -14.04 -10.08
N GLN A 3 2.75 -12.96 -9.98
CA GLN A 3 3.71 -12.72 -8.90
C GLN A 3 3.08 -12.85 -7.49
N TYR A 4 1.83 -12.39 -7.34
CA TYR A 4 1.09 -12.52 -6.07
C TYR A 4 0.72 -14.00 -5.80
N HIS A 5 0.29 -14.76 -6.82
CA HIS A 5 0.01 -16.18 -6.68
C HIS A 5 1.27 -16.97 -6.35
N ASP A 6 2.39 -16.67 -7.01
CA ASP A 6 3.67 -17.33 -6.77
C ASP A 6 4.13 -17.11 -5.31
N LEU A 7 3.96 -15.89 -4.76
CA LEU A 7 4.25 -15.59 -3.36
C LEU A 7 3.32 -16.35 -2.39
N LEU A 8 2.02 -16.39 -2.70
CA LEU A 8 1.04 -17.11 -1.88
C LEU A 8 1.32 -18.61 -1.84
N GLN A 9 1.70 -19.19 -2.99
CA GLN A 9 2.10 -20.61 -3.11
C GLN A 9 3.42 -20.86 -2.36
N ASP A 10 4.43 -19.98 -2.50
CA ASP A 10 5.71 -20.11 -1.81
C ASP A 10 5.53 -20.15 -0.28
N ILE A 11 4.63 -19.31 0.27
CA ILE A 11 4.33 -19.34 1.71
C ILE A 11 3.70 -20.69 2.13
N LEU A 12 2.79 -21.24 1.33
CA LEU A 12 2.16 -22.52 1.64
C LEU A 12 3.16 -23.67 1.59
N ASP A 13 4.10 -23.66 0.64
CA ASP A 13 5.04 -24.75 0.37
C ASP A 13 6.29 -24.67 1.25
N ASN A 14 6.84 -23.47 1.47
CA ASN A 14 8.16 -23.25 2.08
C ASN A 14 8.09 -22.44 3.38
N GLY A 15 6.90 -21.98 3.77
CA GLY A 15 6.74 -21.17 4.98
C GLY A 15 6.93 -21.97 6.26
N VAL A 16 7.38 -21.28 7.31
CA VAL A 16 7.55 -21.84 8.65
C VAL A 16 6.36 -21.41 9.53
N ASP A 17 5.78 -22.35 10.24
CA ASP A 17 4.69 -22.09 11.18
C ASP A 17 5.24 -21.37 12.44
N ARG A 18 4.57 -20.28 12.84
CA ARG A 18 4.94 -19.44 13.98
C ARG A 18 3.71 -18.99 14.74
N GLY A 19 3.85 -18.84 16.05
CA GLY A 19 2.88 -18.10 16.86
C GLY A 19 2.91 -16.60 16.51
N ASP A 20 1.79 -15.92 16.80
CA ASP A 20 1.66 -14.48 16.63
C ASP A 20 0.93 -13.84 17.83
N ARG A 21 0.88 -12.51 17.87
CA ARG A 21 0.26 -11.74 18.95
C ARG A 21 -1.24 -12.06 19.13
N THR A 22 -1.93 -12.41 18.06
CA THR A 22 -3.38 -12.67 18.06
C THR A 22 -3.72 -14.10 18.52
N GLY A 23 -2.73 -14.98 18.66
CA GLY A 23 -2.94 -16.40 18.96
C GLY A 23 -3.50 -17.24 17.81
N THR A 24 -3.71 -16.64 16.62
CA THR A 24 -4.22 -17.34 15.44
C THR A 24 -3.18 -18.29 14.85
N GLY A 25 -1.89 -17.94 14.96
CA GLY A 25 -0.78 -18.59 14.28
C GLY A 25 -0.64 -18.14 12.83
N THR A 26 0.57 -18.20 12.33
CA THR A 26 0.91 -17.81 10.95
C THR A 26 1.86 -18.81 10.31
N ARG A 27 1.83 -18.92 8.98
CA ARG A 27 2.88 -19.53 8.18
C ARG A 27 3.54 -18.43 7.36
N GLY A 28 4.87 -18.29 7.42
CA GLY A 28 5.55 -17.18 6.80
C GLY A 28 6.90 -17.52 6.21
N VAL A 29 7.34 -16.66 5.29
CA VAL A 29 8.69 -16.65 4.72
C VAL A 29 9.32 -15.29 4.98
N PHE A 30 10.65 -15.23 4.99
CA PHE A 30 11.38 -13.97 5.23
C PHE A 30 12.14 -13.55 3.97
N GLY A 31 12.07 -12.26 3.65
CA GLY A 31 12.85 -11.66 2.56
C GLY A 31 12.38 -12.08 1.18
N ARG A 32 11.24 -11.56 0.71
CA ARG A 32 10.70 -11.79 -0.65
C ARG A 32 10.51 -10.47 -1.37
N GLN A 33 10.41 -10.53 -2.69
CA GLN A 33 10.15 -9.36 -3.53
C GLN A 33 9.23 -9.72 -4.69
N MET A 34 8.31 -8.81 -5.01
CA MET A 34 7.51 -8.85 -6.23
C MET A 34 7.76 -7.59 -7.06
N ARG A 35 7.58 -7.70 -8.39
CA ARG A 35 7.69 -6.57 -9.33
C ARG A 35 6.48 -6.51 -10.23
N PHE A 36 6.02 -5.29 -10.48
CA PHE A 36 4.87 -4.99 -11.33
C PHE A 36 5.26 -3.88 -12.31
N ASP A 37 5.29 -4.17 -13.60
CA ASP A 37 5.39 -3.14 -14.64
C ASP A 37 4.04 -2.44 -14.74
N LEU A 38 4.01 -1.13 -14.48
CA LEU A 38 2.77 -0.37 -14.48
C LEU A 38 2.27 -0.08 -15.91
N SER A 39 3.07 -0.36 -16.93
CA SER A 39 2.63 -0.31 -18.33
C SER A 39 1.73 -1.50 -18.73
N ASP A 40 1.77 -2.61 -17.98
CA ASP A 40 0.91 -3.78 -18.20
C ASP A 40 -0.54 -3.54 -17.75
N GLY A 41 -0.81 -2.46 -17.02
CA GLY A 41 -2.09 -2.13 -16.43
C GLY A 41 -2.00 -1.90 -14.92
N PHE A 42 -3.13 -1.57 -14.30
CA PHE A 42 -3.18 -1.33 -12.86
C PHE A 42 -3.13 -2.66 -12.08
N PRO A 43 -2.12 -2.90 -11.21
CA PRO A 43 -1.91 -4.20 -10.59
C PRO A 43 -2.90 -4.47 -9.45
N LEU A 44 -4.14 -4.73 -9.82
CA LEU A 44 -5.24 -5.08 -8.94
C LEU A 44 -5.51 -6.59 -9.03
N VAL A 45 -5.56 -7.28 -7.90
CA VAL A 45 -5.84 -8.72 -7.86
C VAL A 45 -7.18 -9.02 -8.52
N THR A 46 -7.20 -10.00 -9.43
CA THR A 46 -8.39 -10.41 -10.19
C THR A 46 -8.95 -11.78 -9.77
N THR A 47 -8.20 -12.55 -8.99
CA THR A 47 -8.60 -13.86 -8.49
C THR A 47 -9.47 -13.81 -7.22
N LYS A 48 -9.68 -12.62 -6.69
CA LYS A 48 -10.77 -12.27 -5.77
C LYS A 48 -11.12 -10.80 -5.95
N LYS A 49 -12.39 -10.45 -5.71
CA LYS A 49 -12.83 -9.05 -5.79
C LYS A 49 -12.29 -8.26 -4.60
N LEU A 50 -11.65 -7.12 -4.87
CA LEU A 50 -11.18 -6.16 -3.87
C LEU A 50 -12.12 -4.97 -3.76
N HIS A 51 -12.16 -4.34 -2.58
CA HIS A 51 -12.92 -3.11 -2.35
C HIS A 51 -12.06 -1.90 -2.76
N VAL A 52 -12.09 -1.56 -4.04
CA VAL A 52 -11.23 -0.53 -4.67
C VAL A 52 -11.41 0.84 -4.02
N ARG A 53 -12.64 1.18 -3.59
CA ARG A 53 -12.91 2.44 -2.89
C ARG A 53 -12.06 2.58 -1.63
N SER A 54 -11.96 1.52 -0.81
CA SER A 54 -11.12 1.56 0.40
C SER A 54 -9.65 1.82 0.07
N ILE A 55 -9.12 1.17 -0.97
CA ILE A 55 -7.71 1.34 -1.39
C ILE A 55 -7.42 2.80 -1.78
N ILE A 56 -8.26 3.38 -2.64
CA ILE A 56 -8.08 4.75 -3.13
C ILE A 56 -8.27 5.75 -1.98
N VAL A 57 -9.34 5.63 -1.21
CA VAL A 57 -9.67 6.58 -0.14
C VAL A 57 -8.63 6.53 0.98
N GLU A 58 -8.10 5.34 1.34
CA GLU A 58 -7.01 5.21 2.31
C GLU A 58 -5.74 5.93 1.85
N LEU A 59 -5.31 5.75 0.60
CA LEU A 59 -4.16 6.47 0.08
C LEU A 59 -4.36 7.99 0.10
N LEU A 60 -5.55 8.46 -0.27
CA LEU A 60 -5.87 9.89 -0.21
C LEU A 60 -5.85 10.42 1.23
N TRP A 61 -6.26 9.62 2.20
CA TRP A 61 -6.20 9.93 3.61
C TRP A 61 -4.74 10.07 4.09
N PHE A 62 -3.84 9.15 3.71
CA PHE A 62 -2.40 9.28 3.97
C PHE A 62 -1.81 10.55 3.34
N LEU A 63 -2.13 10.82 2.07
CA LEU A 63 -1.63 12.00 1.33
C LEU A 63 -2.16 13.32 1.90
N ARG A 64 -3.25 13.32 2.65
CA ARG A 64 -3.77 14.49 3.38
C ARG A 64 -3.05 14.72 4.72
N GLY A 65 -2.29 13.74 5.19
CA GLY A 65 -1.64 13.81 6.51
C GLY A 65 -2.60 13.49 7.67
N GLU A 66 -3.76 12.94 7.36
CA GLU A 66 -4.79 12.63 8.34
C GLU A 66 -4.44 11.38 9.15
N THR A 67 -4.90 11.33 10.41
CA THR A 67 -4.72 10.21 11.32
C THR A 67 -6.04 9.77 11.97
N ASN A 68 -7.13 10.52 11.79
CA ASN A 68 -8.42 10.22 12.37
C ASN A 68 -9.31 9.46 11.38
N VAL A 69 -9.92 8.37 11.82
CA VAL A 69 -10.76 7.49 10.98
C VAL A 69 -12.08 8.13 10.55
N LYS A 70 -12.53 9.20 11.19
CA LYS A 70 -13.78 9.90 10.84
C LYS A 70 -13.79 10.32 9.38
N TRP A 71 -12.65 10.80 8.86
CA TRP A 71 -12.52 11.17 7.46
C TRP A 71 -12.75 9.98 6.51
N LEU A 72 -12.31 8.78 6.89
CA LEU A 72 -12.53 7.53 6.15
C LEU A 72 -14.00 7.11 6.25
N GLN A 73 -14.59 7.14 7.45
CA GLN A 73 -15.97 6.76 7.72
C GLN A 73 -16.97 7.62 6.94
N GLU A 74 -16.77 8.93 6.87
CA GLU A 74 -17.55 9.85 6.05
C GLU A 74 -17.55 9.50 4.56
N ARG A 75 -16.57 8.67 4.11
CA ARG A 75 -16.42 8.19 2.74
C ARG A 75 -16.76 6.72 2.58
N GLY A 76 -17.42 6.13 3.60
CA GLY A 76 -17.86 4.73 3.59
C GLY A 76 -16.72 3.72 3.69
N VAL A 77 -15.61 4.09 4.35
CA VAL A 77 -14.43 3.24 4.56
C VAL A 77 -14.21 3.03 6.04
N SER A 78 -14.18 1.77 6.47
CA SER A 78 -14.11 1.34 7.88
C SER A 78 -12.89 0.44 8.19
N ILE A 79 -11.93 0.34 7.27
CA ILE A 79 -10.82 -0.62 7.37
C ILE A 79 -9.83 -0.32 8.51
N TRP A 80 -9.99 0.79 9.21
CA TRP A 80 -9.17 1.21 10.34
C TRP A 80 -9.95 1.29 11.67
N ASP A 81 -11.26 1.03 11.66
CA ASP A 81 -12.14 1.24 12.81
C ASP A 81 -11.75 0.37 14.02
N GLU A 82 -11.23 -0.85 13.77
CA GLU A 82 -10.86 -1.82 14.81
C GLU A 82 -9.66 -1.36 15.66
N TRP A 83 -8.84 -0.43 15.14
CA TRP A 83 -7.67 0.10 15.86
C TRP A 83 -7.88 1.52 16.40
N ALA A 84 -8.98 2.17 16.05
CA ALA A 84 -9.23 3.55 16.44
C ALA A 84 -9.64 3.66 17.92
N GLY A 85 -9.14 4.70 18.59
CA GLY A 85 -9.61 5.10 19.89
C GLY A 85 -11.06 5.61 19.86
N PRO A 86 -11.68 5.88 21.03
CA PRO A 86 -13.07 6.34 21.11
C PRO A 86 -13.35 7.66 20.35
N ASP A 87 -12.34 8.49 20.17
CA ASP A 87 -12.37 9.75 19.42
C ASP A 87 -12.08 9.58 17.93
N GLY A 88 -11.71 8.36 17.52
CA GLY A 88 -11.35 8.00 16.16
C GLY A 88 -9.88 8.25 15.79
N ASP A 89 -9.04 8.66 16.74
CA ASP A 89 -7.62 8.88 16.48
C ASP A 89 -6.81 7.58 16.53
N LEU A 90 -5.84 7.50 15.62
CA LEU A 90 -4.90 6.37 15.51
C LEU A 90 -3.49 6.74 15.99
N GLY A 91 -3.31 7.97 16.50
CA GLY A 91 -1.98 8.50 16.80
C GLY A 91 -1.19 8.85 15.55
N PRO A 92 0.14 9.05 15.67
CA PRO A 92 0.96 9.61 14.58
C PRO A 92 1.29 8.58 13.49
N VAL A 93 0.26 7.91 12.93
CA VAL A 93 0.40 6.90 11.88
C VAL A 93 0.78 7.51 10.52
N TYR A 94 0.93 6.73 9.51
CA TYR A 94 1.38 7.00 8.13
C TYR A 94 1.23 8.44 7.63
N GLY A 95 0.02 8.99 7.61
CA GLY A 95 -0.24 10.34 7.11
C GLY A 95 0.55 11.41 7.86
N LYS A 96 0.60 11.32 9.19
CA LYS A 96 1.39 12.22 10.04
C LYS A 96 2.88 12.13 9.73
N GLN A 97 3.42 10.93 9.61
CA GLN A 97 4.85 10.73 9.32
C GLN A 97 5.20 11.23 7.91
N TRP A 98 4.38 10.95 6.92
CA TRP A 98 4.62 11.35 5.53
C TRP A 98 4.56 12.86 5.31
N ARG A 99 3.60 13.54 5.95
CA ARG A 99 3.24 14.92 5.66
C ARG A 99 3.66 15.92 6.72
N SER A 100 3.96 15.45 7.93
CA SER A 100 4.18 16.34 9.08
C SER A 100 5.10 15.70 10.12
N TRP A 101 6.24 15.18 9.67
CA TRP A 101 7.28 14.62 10.55
C TRP A 101 7.85 15.69 11.46
N ALA A 102 7.80 15.46 12.78
CA ALA A 102 8.35 16.38 13.77
C ALA A 102 9.87 16.23 13.86
N ALA A 103 10.62 17.29 13.55
CA ALA A 103 12.05 17.32 13.72
C ALA A 103 12.44 17.83 15.14
N PRO A 104 13.58 17.39 15.70
CA PRO A 104 14.02 17.80 17.04
C PRO A 104 14.22 19.32 17.23
N ASP A 105 14.47 20.04 16.15
CA ASP A 105 14.63 21.50 16.12
C ASP A 105 13.30 22.27 16.02
N GLY A 106 12.16 21.58 16.13
CA GLY A 106 10.81 22.15 16.08
C GLY A 106 10.27 22.34 14.67
N ARG A 107 11.02 22.06 13.61
CA ARG A 107 10.50 22.07 12.23
C ARG A 107 9.54 20.91 11.98
N THR A 108 8.65 21.12 11.04
CA THR A 108 7.80 20.08 10.46
C THR A 108 8.29 19.76 9.06
N ILE A 109 8.49 18.48 8.75
CA ILE A 109 8.99 18.01 7.46
C ILE A 109 7.86 17.30 6.71
N ASP A 110 7.48 17.83 5.55
CA ASP A 110 6.61 17.16 4.59
C ASP A 110 7.47 16.34 3.62
N GLN A 111 7.65 15.06 3.94
CA GLN A 111 8.50 14.16 3.15
C GLN A 111 7.96 13.96 1.73
N ILE A 112 6.63 13.88 1.57
CA ILE A 112 5.99 13.66 0.27
C ILE A 112 6.18 14.88 -0.65
N ALA A 113 5.95 16.09 -0.13
CA ALA A 113 6.16 17.31 -0.90
C ALA A 113 7.65 17.48 -1.26
N TRP A 114 8.54 17.22 -0.31
CA TRP A 114 9.98 17.30 -0.55
C TRP A 114 10.44 16.32 -1.64
N VAL A 115 9.99 15.05 -1.59
CA VAL A 115 10.35 14.05 -2.60
C VAL A 115 9.81 14.43 -3.98
N ARG A 116 8.56 14.92 -4.07
CA ARG A 116 8.00 15.42 -5.33
C ARG A 116 8.89 16.52 -5.93
N ASP A 117 9.24 17.51 -5.12
CA ASP A 117 10.01 18.67 -5.56
C ASP A 117 11.46 18.26 -5.93
N GLU A 118 12.07 17.33 -5.19
CA GLU A 118 13.38 16.77 -5.49
C GLU A 118 13.38 15.97 -6.80
N ILE A 119 12.32 15.19 -7.09
CA ILE A 119 12.18 14.49 -8.39
C ILE A 119 12.18 15.50 -9.54
N ILE A 120 11.49 16.63 -9.38
CA ILE A 120 11.40 17.66 -10.42
C ILE A 120 12.76 18.37 -10.62
N GLN A 121 13.42 18.72 -9.51
CA GLN A 121 14.66 19.51 -9.55
C GLN A 121 15.90 18.66 -9.82
N ASN A 122 15.95 17.45 -9.30
CA ASN A 122 17.09 16.53 -9.36
C ASN A 122 16.64 15.07 -9.50
N PRO A 123 16.16 14.67 -10.69
CA PRO A 123 15.63 13.32 -10.91
C PRO A 123 16.66 12.19 -10.68
N ASN A 124 17.95 12.50 -10.70
CA ASN A 124 19.02 11.53 -10.41
C ASN A 124 19.34 11.38 -8.91
N SER A 125 18.58 12.06 -8.04
CA SER A 125 18.75 11.95 -6.58
C SER A 125 18.59 10.52 -6.09
N ARG A 126 19.47 10.10 -5.19
CA ARG A 126 19.38 8.81 -4.49
C ARG A 126 18.72 8.94 -3.11
N ARG A 127 18.15 10.11 -2.82
CA ARG A 127 17.54 10.46 -1.53
C ARG A 127 16.01 10.52 -1.59
N LEU A 128 15.39 10.02 -2.65
CA LEU A 128 13.94 10.03 -2.89
C LEU A 128 13.24 9.02 -1.98
N VAL A 129 13.40 9.18 -0.66
CA VAL A 129 12.95 8.23 0.37
C VAL A 129 11.90 8.90 1.25
N VAL A 130 10.83 8.16 1.56
CA VAL A 130 9.81 8.52 2.55
C VAL A 130 9.74 7.42 3.60
N SER A 131 9.84 7.78 4.89
CA SER A 131 9.76 6.87 6.02
C SER A 131 8.49 7.10 6.83
N ALA A 132 7.78 6.02 7.15
CA ALA A 132 6.72 6.02 8.14
C ALA A 132 7.21 5.48 9.50
N TRP A 133 8.36 4.78 9.51
CA TRP A 133 8.92 4.22 10.72
C TRP A 133 9.68 5.29 11.50
N ASN A 134 9.09 5.74 12.60
CA ASN A 134 9.66 6.72 13.52
C ASN A 134 9.84 6.08 14.91
N PRO A 135 11.08 5.66 15.28
CA PRO A 135 11.33 5.01 16.58
C PRO A 135 10.92 5.86 17.79
N ALA A 136 10.88 7.17 17.65
CA ALA A 136 10.50 8.07 18.76
C ALA A 136 8.98 8.16 18.95
N GLU A 137 8.17 7.71 18.00
CA GLU A 137 6.71 7.85 18.05
C GLU A 137 5.96 6.52 17.85
N VAL A 138 6.67 5.43 17.50
CA VAL A 138 6.05 4.14 17.15
C VAL A 138 5.16 3.58 18.25
N ASP A 139 5.51 3.79 19.51
CA ASP A 139 4.73 3.32 20.68
C ASP A 139 3.45 4.14 20.92
N ARG A 140 3.29 5.29 20.24
CA ARG A 140 2.11 6.15 20.30
C ARG A 140 1.12 5.86 19.19
N MET A 141 1.46 4.97 18.26
CA MET A 141 0.64 4.60 17.11
C MET A 141 -0.28 3.43 17.50
N ALA A 142 -1.56 3.52 17.16
CA ALA A 142 -2.51 2.43 17.37
C ALA A 142 -2.06 1.14 16.66
N LEU A 143 -1.40 1.27 15.52
CA LEU A 143 -0.75 0.19 14.79
C LEU A 143 0.59 0.66 14.23
N PRO A 144 1.74 0.11 14.71
CA PRO A 144 3.06 0.41 14.15
C PRO A 144 3.12 0.14 12.65
N PRO A 145 3.73 1.03 11.85
CA PRO A 145 3.70 0.94 10.39
C PRO A 145 4.24 -0.38 9.86
N CYS A 146 3.43 -1.10 9.10
CA CYS A 146 3.85 -2.30 8.37
C CYS A 146 4.67 -1.92 7.13
N HIS A 147 4.20 -0.94 6.35
CA HIS A 147 4.96 -0.32 5.25
C HIS A 147 5.88 0.77 5.83
N CYS A 148 7.13 0.37 6.09
CA CYS A 148 8.08 1.18 6.85
C CYS A 148 8.64 2.36 6.07
N LEU A 149 9.03 2.12 4.82
CA LEU A 149 9.61 3.13 3.95
C LEU A 149 9.40 2.75 2.47
N PHE A 150 9.43 3.76 1.63
CA PHE A 150 9.48 3.57 0.19
C PHE A 150 10.45 4.57 -0.44
N GLN A 151 10.97 4.21 -1.62
CA GLN A 151 11.92 4.99 -2.37
C GLN A 151 11.48 5.08 -3.83
N PHE A 152 11.63 6.26 -4.41
CA PHE A 152 11.45 6.46 -5.84
C PHE A 152 12.77 6.40 -6.60
N PHE A 153 12.66 6.04 -7.87
CA PHE A 153 13.77 5.98 -8.80
C PHE A 153 13.32 6.46 -10.18
N VAL A 154 14.08 7.38 -10.77
CA VAL A 154 13.81 7.92 -12.10
C VAL A 154 14.84 7.39 -13.09
N ALA A 155 14.38 6.80 -14.19
CA ALA A 155 15.21 6.36 -15.28
C ALA A 155 14.43 6.37 -16.60
N ASN A 156 15.04 6.79 -17.69
CA ASN A 156 14.46 6.78 -19.04
C ASN A 156 13.07 7.45 -19.12
N GLY A 157 12.88 8.55 -18.38
CA GLY A 157 11.60 9.27 -18.35
C GLY A 157 10.50 8.58 -17.53
N LYS A 158 10.81 7.49 -16.82
CA LYS A 158 9.87 6.72 -16.00
C LYS A 158 10.19 6.85 -14.52
N LEU A 159 9.14 6.86 -13.69
CA LEU A 159 9.21 6.84 -12.24
C LEU A 159 8.83 5.46 -11.70
N SER A 160 9.72 4.83 -10.97
CA SER A 160 9.50 3.57 -10.26
C SER A 160 9.47 3.81 -8.75
N CYS A 161 8.79 2.93 -8.02
CA CYS A 161 8.72 2.96 -6.56
C CYS A 161 9.07 1.60 -5.99
N GLN A 162 9.90 1.58 -4.94
CA GLN A 162 10.15 0.38 -4.14
C GLN A 162 9.64 0.59 -2.73
N LEU A 163 8.76 -0.29 -2.27
CA LEU A 163 8.27 -0.36 -0.89
C LEU A 163 9.05 -1.42 -0.12
N TYR A 164 9.47 -1.11 1.11
CA TYR A 164 9.82 -2.10 2.12
C TYR A 164 8.70 -2.23 3.16
N GLN A 165 8.13 -3.44 3.24
CA GLN A 165 7.10 -3.80 4.21
C GLN A 165 7.65 -4.83 5.19
N ARG A 166 7.77 -4.44 6.49
CA ARG A 166 8.37 -5.29 7.52
C ARG A 166 7.51 -6.49 7.92
N SER A 167 6.19 -6.32 7.82
CA SER A 167 5.19 -7.31 8.22
C SER A 167 4.02 -7.26 7.23
N ALA A 168 3.65 -8.39 6.65
CA ALA A 168 2.70 -8.44 5.56
C ALA A 168 1.77 -9.65 5.64
N ASP A 169 0.50 -9.41 6.00
CA ASP A 169 -0.58 -10.36 5.77
C ASP A 169 -0.79 -10.52 4.26
N VAL A 170 -0.34 -11.66 3.72
CA VAL A 170 -0.36 -11.90 2.27
C VAL A 170 -1.78 -12.01 1.74
N PHE A 171 -2.76 -12.44 2.54
CA PHE A 171 -4.11 -12.68 2.06
C PHE A 171 -4.98 -11.42 2.07
N LEU A 172 -5.06 -10.70 3.20
CA LEU A 172 -5.91 -9.51 3.30
C LEU A 172 -5.15 -8.22 2.94
N GLY A 173 -3.95 -8.01 3.49
CA GLY A 173 -3.23 -6.75 3.39
C GLY A 173 -2.50 -6.55 2.05
N VAL A 174 -1.68 -7.52 1.64
CA VAL A 174 -0.81 -7.37 0.46
C VAL A 174 -1.54 -6.97 -0.82
N PRO A 175 -2.74 -7.51 -1.16
CA PRO A 175 -3.49 -7.07 -2.33
C PRO A 175 -3.85 -5.58 -2.31
N PHE A 176 -4.17 -5.02 -1.15
CA PHE A 176 -4.43 -3.60 -0.95
C PHE A 176 -3.15 -2.79 -1.10
N ASN A 177 -2.05 -3.23 -0.48
CA ASN A 177 -0.78 -2.53 -0.52
C ASN A 177 -0.20 -2.46 -1.95
N ILE A 178 -0.29 -3.54 -2.75
CA ILE A 178 0.11 -3.53 -4.16
C ILE A 178 -0.60 -2.40 -4.91
N ALA A 179 -1.93 -2.37 -4.84
CA ALA A 179 -2.73 -1.39 -5.57
C ALA A 179 -2.51 0.04 -5.04
N SER A 180 -2.39 0.22 -3.72
CA SER A 180 -2.16 1.52 -3.08
C SER A 180 -0.83 2.14 -3.52
N TYR A 181 0.27 1.39 -3.48
CA TYR A 181 1.59 1.91 -3.87
C TYR A 181 1.77 2.04 -5.38
N ALA A 182 1.11 1.19 -6.17
CA ALA A 182 1.02 1.40 -7.62
C ALA A 182 0.29 2.71 -7.93
N LEU A 183 -0.84 2.99 -7.25
CA LEU A 183 -1.56 4.24 -7.37
C LEU A 183 -0.71 5.45 -6.94
N LEU A 184 0.00 5.37 -5.82
CA LEU A 184 0.93 6.41 -5.36
C LEU A 184 2.00 6.70 -6.41
N THR A 185 2.56 5.64 -7.03
CA THR A 185 3.56 5.77 -8.10
C THR A 185 2.99 6.49 -9.31
N ILE A 186 1.79 6.13 -9.75
CA ILE A 186 1.09 6.76 -10.88
C ILE A 186 0.79 8.25 -10.59
N LEU A 187 0.32 8.57 -9.38
CA LEU A 187 0.04 9.96 -8.98
C LEU A 187 1.32 10.80 -8.91
N MET A 188 2.39 10.26 -8.34
CA MET A 188 3.68 10.94 -8.27
C MET A 188 4.28 11.14 -9.67
N ALA A 189 4.21 10.13 -10.55
CA ALA A 189 4.67 10.24 -11.94
C ALA A 189 3.91 11.36 -12.67
N LYS A 190 2.57 11.40 -12.55
CA LYS A 190 1.76 12.46 -13.12
C LYS A 190 2.15 13.85 -12.60
N ALA A 191 2.33 13.99 -11.29
CA ALA A 191 2.70 15.26 -10.65
C ALA A 191 4.10 15.77 -11.06
N THR A 192 4.99 14.85 -11.42
CA THR A 192 6.37 15.15 -11.83
C THR A 192 6.59 15.09 -13.35
N LYS A 193 5.52 14.90 -14.14
CA LYS A 193 5.53 14.80 -15.60
C LYS A 193 6.40 13.65 -16.13
N LEU A 194 6.43 12.55 -15.40
CA LEU A 194 7.09 11.29 -15.78
C LEU A 194 6.05 10.23 -16.13
N GLU A 195 6.46 9.20 -16.86
CA GLU A 195 5.64 8.01 -17.08
C GLU A 195 5.78 7.06 -15.87
N PRO A 196 4.72 6.32 -15.50
CA PRO A 196 4.84 5.25 -14.51
C PRO A 196 5.78 4.15 -15.00
N GLY A 197 6.71 3.73 -14.13
CA GLY A 197 7.64 2.64 -14.37
C GLY A 197 7.20 1.36 -13.67
N GLU A 198 8.02 0.85 -12.73
CA GLU A 198 7.73 -0.34 -11.95
C GLU A 198 7.29 0.01 -10.52
N PHE A 199 6.42 -0.82 -9.97
CA PHE A 199 6.27 -0.96 -8.51
C PHE A 199 6.99 -2.21 -8.03
N VAL A 200 7.92 -2.05 -7.10
CA VAL A 200 8.70 -3.12 -6.48
C VAL A 200 8.29 -3.26 -5.03
N HIS A 201 7.78 -4.42 -4.63
CA HIS A 201 7.31 -4.69 -3.29
C HIS A 201 8.28 -5.65 -2.59
N SER A 202 9.04 -5.15 -1.65
CA SER A 202 10.01 -5.91 -0.85
C SER A 202 9.44 -6.18 0.54
N PHE A 203 9.54 -7.42 0.99
CA PHE A 203 9.00 -7.88 2.25
C PHE A 203 10.09 -8.30 3.22
N GLY A 204 9.88 -8.01 4.50
CA GLY A 204 10.53 -8.67 5.61
C GLY A 204 9.81 -9.97 5.95
N ASP A 205 9.01 -9.97 7.02
CA ASP A 205 8.11 -11.08 7.39
C ASP A 205 6.83 -11.01 6.55
N VAL A 206 6.66 -11.94 5.61
CA VAL A 206 5.42 -12.07 4.85
C VAL A 206 4.77 -13.40 5.19
N HIS A 207 3.52 -13.34 5.63
CA HIS A 207 2.86 -14.46 6.26
C HIS A 207 1.39 -14.59 5.85
N LEU A 208 0.89 -15.81 6.01
CA LEU A 208 -0.50 -16.21 5.88
C LEU A 208 -1.01 -16.66 7.24
N TYR A 209 -2.09 -16.07 7.75
CA TYR A 209 -2.71 -16.52 8.97
C TYR A 209 -3.28 -17.94 8.83
N ALA A 210 -3.22 -18.74 9.90
CA ALA A 210 -3.64 -20.14 9.87
C ALA A 210 -5.13 -20.31 9.50
N ASN A 211 -5.97 -19.35 9.90
CA ASN A 211 -7.40 -19.32 9.56
C ASN A 211 -7.68 -18.85 8.10
N HIS A 212 -6.65 -18.58 7.28
CA HIS A 212 -6.76 -18.20 5.86
C HIS A 212 -6.25 -19.28 4.90
N PHE A 213 -5.78 -20.43 5.37
CA PHE A 213 -5.16 -21.44 4.48
C PHE A 213 -6.15 -21.96 3.42
N GLU A 214 -7.39 -22.24 3.80
CA GLU A 214 -8.41 -22.71 2.85
C GLU A 214 -8.77 -21.66 1.82
N GLN A 215 -8.87 -20.39 2.24
CA GLN A 215 -9.13 -19.25 1.37
C GLN A 215 -7.98 -19.05 0.37
N ALA A 216 -6.75 -19.20 0.82
CA ALA A 216 -5.56 -19.12 -0.02
C ALA A 216 -5.52 -20.25 -1.07
N ARG A 217 -5.79 -21.49 -0.67
CA ARG A 217 -5.90 -22.63 -1.58
C ARG A 217 -7.01 -22.44 -2.62
N LEU A 218 -8.18 -21.95 -2.19
CA LEU A 218 -9.28 -21.60 -3.10
C LEU A 218 -8.86 -20.52 -4.11
N GLN A 219 -8.16 -19.49 -3.66
CA GLN A 219 -7.70 -18.39 -4.53
C GLN A 219 -6.67 -18.90 -5.55
N LEU A 220 -5.78 -19.80 -5.18
CA LEU A 220 -4.76 -20.40 -6.05
C LEU A 220 -5.34 -21.28 -7.17
N GLN A 221 -6.56 -21.83 -6.99
CA GLN A 221 -7.27 -22.56 -8.04
C GLN A 221 -7.81 -21.65 -9.15
N ARG A 222 -7.87 -20.33 -8.92
CA ARG A 222 -8.38 -19.35 -9.88
C ARG A 222 -7.26 -18.81 -10.76
N GLN A 223 -7.58 -18.51 -12.01
CA GLN A 223 -6.60 -17.96 -12.96
C GLN A 223 -6.59 -16.43 -12.92
N PRO A 224 -5.41 -15.79 -12.81
CA PRO A 224 -5.31 -14.36 -12.97
C PRO A 224 -5.84 -13.92 -14.34
N LYS A 225 -6.65 -12.86 -14.34
CA LYS A 225 -7.24 -12.25 -15.54
C LYS A 225 -6.41 -11.03 -15.96
N THR A 226 -6.73 -10.47 -17.11
CA THR A 226 -6.15 -9.22 -17.61
C THR A 226 -6.31 -8.11 -16.56
N LEU A 227 -5.25 -7.31 -16.38
CA LEU A 227 -5.26 -6.19 -15.46
C LEU A 227 -6.25 -5.11 -15.93
N PRO A 228 -6.91 -4.44 -14.99
CA PRO A 228 -7.76 -3.29 -15.31
C PRO A 228 -6.93 -2.08 -15.71
N THR A 229 -7.60 -1.11 -16.31
CA THR A 229 -7.03 0.21 -16.59
C THR A 229 -7.55 1.21 -15.57
N LEU A 230 -6.64 1.96 -14.96
CA LEU A 230 -6.96 3.08 -14.07
C LEU A 230 -6.75 4.39 -14.85
N MET A 231 -7.83 5.16 -15.00
CA MET A 231 -7.79 6.49 -15.59
C MET A 231 -7.89 7.55 -14.51
N LEU A 232 -7.06 8.58 -14.63
CA LEU A 232 -7.05 9.74 -13.75
C LEU A 232 -7.77 10.91 -14.43
N ASN A 233 -8.45 11.76 -13.66
CA ASN A 233 -9.00 13.02 -14.14
C ASN A 233 -7.89 13.83 -14.85
N PRO A 234 -8.04 14.12 -16.17
CA PRO A 234 -6.97 14.76 -16.94
C PRO A 234 -6.74 16.23 -16.55
N SER A 235 -7.71 16.86 -15.91
CA SER A 235 -7.60 18.27 -15.47
C SER A 235 -6.75 18.44 -14.21
N LYS A 236 -6.42 17.34 -13.51
CA LYS A 236 -5.59 17.36 -12.29
C LYS A 236 -4.17 16.92 -12.62
N SER A 237 -3.20 17.68 -12.12
CA SER A 237 -1.77 17.41 -12.30
C SER A 237 -0.96 17.52 -11.00
N ASP A 238 -1.52 18.04 -9.92
CA ASP A 238 -0.84 18.06 -8.62
C ASP A 238 -0.93 16.68 -7.94
N LEU A 239 -0.02 16.40 -7.03
CA LEU A 239 -0.04 15.19 -6.20
C LEU A 239 -1.15 15.24 -5.15
N PHE A 240 -1.56 16.43 -4.74
CA PHE A 240 -2.53 16.66 -3.67
C PHE A 240 -3.90 17.11 -4.23
N GLY A 241 -4.93 17.05 -3.38
CA GLY A 241 -6.26 17.54 -3.76
C GLY A 241 -7.10 16.60 -4.62
N TRP A 242 -6.72 15.32 -4.71
CA TRP A 242 -7.52 14.28 -5.35
C TRP A 242 -8.71 13.89 -4.50
N ASN A 243 -9.82 13.54 -5.16
CA ASN A 243 -11.01 12.93 -4.56
C ASN A 243 -11.27 11.59 -5.24
N TYR A 244 -12.08 10.74 -4.63
CA TYR A 244 -12.37 9.40 -5.18
C TYR A 244 -12.94 9.45 -6.60
N GLU A 245 -13.75 10.45 -6.90
CA GLU A 245 -14.41 10.67 -8.18
C GLU A 245 -13.45 11.04 -9.33
N ASP A 246 -12.21 11.38 -9.01
CA ASP A 246 -11.15 11.67 -9.99
C ASP A 246 -10.52 10.39 -10.57
N PHE A 247 -10.92 9.23 -10.09
CA PHE A 247 -10.40 7.92 -10.51
C PHE A 247 -11.49 7.11 -11.21
N THR A 248 -11.19 6.62 -12.40
CA THR A 248 -12.09 5.72 -13.13
C THR A 248 -11.36 4.41 -13.42
N LEU A 249 -11.85 3.32 -12.82
CA LEU A 249 -11.35 1.97 -13.09
C LEU A 249 -12.20 1.32 -14.16
N THR A 250 -11.59 0.90 -15.26
CA THR A 250 -12.25 0.21 -16.36
C THR A 250 -11.72 -1.21 -16.53
N ASN A 251 -12.53 -2.10 -17.08
CA ASN A 251 -12.15 -3.49 -17.38
C ASN A 251 -11.74 -4.33 -16.15
N TYR A 252 -12.20 -3.96 -14.95
CA TYR A 252 -11.94 -4.80 -13.76
C TYR A 252 -12.89 -5.99 -13.73
N VAL A 253 -12.42 -7.11 -14.28
CA VAL A 253 -13.09 -8.41 -14.24
C VAL A 253 -12.40 -9.26 -13.18
N SER A 254 -13.08 -9.57 -12.09
CA SER A 254 -12.55 -10.39 -11.00
C SER A 254 -13.44 -11.56 -10.68
N ASP A 255 -12.86 -12.59 -10.07
CA ASP A 255 -13.64 -13.62 -9.41
C ASP A 255 -14.32 -13.07 -8.15
N ALA A 256 -15.31 -13.81 -7.63
CA ALA A 256 -16.03 -13.42 -6.43
C ALA A 256 -15.11 -13.19 -5.25
N HIS A 257 -15.50 -12.29 -4.35
CA HIS A 257 -14.82 -12.06 -3.08
C HIS A 257 -14.67 -13.37 -2.29
N ILE A 258 -13.55 -13.53 -1.60
CA ILE A 258 -13.30 -14.62 -0.66
C ILE A 258 -13.26 -14.00 0.72
N LYS A 259 -14.29 -14.31 1.54
CA LYS A 259 -14.37 -13.81 2.91
C LYS A 259 -13.34 -14.49 3.81
N ALA A 260 -12.66 -13.69 4.62
CA ALA A 260 -11.71 -14.17 5.62
C ALA A 260 -11.82 -13.28 6.87
N PRO A 261 -11.65 -13.83 8.09
CA PRO A 261 -11.66 -13.05 9.33
C PRO A 261 -10.40 -12.19 9.43
N VAL A 262 -10.53 -11.00 10.01
CA VAL A 262 -9.37 -10.18 10.38
C VAL A 262 -8.77 -10.72 11.66
N ALA A 263 -7.44 -10.83 11.74
CA ALA A 263 -6.72 -11.16 12.96
C ALA A 263 -6.35 -9.86 13.70
N VAL A 264 -6.94 -9.63 14.88
CA VAL A 264 -6.78 -8.43 15.73
C VAL A 264 -6.19 -8.76 17.08
#